data_a8a93056201ecbb9bdbc31040aade6af
#
_entry.id   a8a93056201ecbb9bdbc31040aade6af
#
_cell.length_a   1.000
_cell.length_b   1.000
_cell.length_c   1.000
_cell.angle_alpha   90.00
_cell.angle_beta   90.00
_cell.angle_gamma   90.00
#
_symmetry.space_group_name_H-M   'P 1'
#
loop_
_entity.id
_entity.type
_entity.pdbx_description
1 polymer ?
#
loop_
_entity_poly.entity_id
_entity_poly.type
_entity_poly.pdbx_seq_one_letter_code
_entity_poly.pdbx_strand_id
1 'polypeptide(L)'
;REIECSVTGNPTTYDGNNDFEKVTAYGPGEIAPKHDFYDYDAKYNDPDGADLLIPANLPEDKLEEIRTLAKQAFVALDLNGLSRVDFFIDKNTNELYLNEINTMPGFTQISMFPKMCEKFGLDFESLTNLLISQALARFKSTRNLKTSR
;
A
#
# COMPACT_ATOMS: atom_id res chain seq x y z
N ARG A 1 6.51 15.85 4.00
CA ARG A 1 6.46 15.06 2.76
C ARG A 1 5.42 13.96 2.94
N GLU A 2 4.58 13.74 1.95
CA GLU A 2 3.56 12.69 1.94
C GLU A 2 4.09 11.49 1.14
N ILE A 3 4.15 10.34 1.79
CA ILE A 3 4.73 9.12 1.24
C ILE A 3 3.69 8.01 1.31
N GLU A 4 3.47 7.32 0.20
CA GLU A 4 2.49 6.24 0.10
C GLU A 4 3.17 4.92 -0.26
N CYS A 5 2.70 3.80 0.30
CA CYS A 5 3.20 2.48 0.00
C CYS A 5 2.04 1.51 -0.28
N SER A 6 2.04 0.87 -1.45
CA SER A 6 1.04 -0.15 -1.80
C SER A 6 1.43 -1.48 -1.20
N VAL A 7 0.47 -2.18 -0.59
CA VAL A 7 0.72 -3.49 0.01
C VAL A 7 -0.33 -4.48 -0.50
N THR A 8 0.12 -5.67 -0.87
CA THR A 8 -0.76 -6.81 -1.18
C THR A 8 -0.35 -8.02 -0.36
N GLY A 9 -1.33 -8.85 0.00
CA GLY A 9 -1.00 -10.08 0.71
C GLY A 9 -2.18 -10.81 1.29
N ASN A 10 -1.88 -12.00 1.79
CA ASN A 10 -2.81 -12.89 2.48
C ASN A 10 -2.08 -13.54 3.67
N PRO A 11 -1.65 -12.73 4.66
CA PRO A 11 -0.77 -13.19 5.73
C PRO A 11 -1.46 -14.14 6.70
N THR A 12 -2.79 -14.01 6.89
CA THR A 12 -3.52 -14.75 7.89
C THR A 12 -3.54 -16.24 7.56
N THR A 13 -2.91 -17.02 8.40
CA THR A 13 -3.10 -18.47 8.47
C THR A 13 -4.01 -18.77 9.67
N TYR A 14 -4.98 -19.69 9.51
CA TYR A 14 -5.97 -20.00 10.55
C TYR A 14 -5.42 -20.76 11.75
N ASP A 15 -4.12 -21.05 11.75
CA ASP A 15 -3.37 -21.60 12.87
C ASP A 15 -2.83 -20.50 13.83
N GLY A 16 -3.16 -19.23 13.58
CA GLY A 16 -2.77 -18.09 14.39
C GLY A 16 -1.39 -17.54 14.07
N ASN A 17 -0.71 -18.06 13.06
CA ASN A 17 0.57 -17.54 12.60
C ASN A 17 0.35 -16.61 11.40
N ASN A 18 0.74 -15.34 11.54
CA ASN A 18 0.77 -14.42 10.42
C ASN A 18 2.06 -14.62 9.62
N ASP A 19 1.92 -14.98 8.34
CA ASP A 19 3.05 -15.19 7.45
C ASP A 19 3.44 -13.88 6.76
N PHE A 20 4.44 -13.21 7.30
CA PHE A 20 4.97 -11.96 6.79
C PHE A 20 5.53 -12.08 5.36
N GLU A 21 5.99 -13.28 4.98
CA GLU A 21 6.51 -13.55 3.64
C GLU A 21 5.42 -13.55 2.55
N LYS A 22 4.15 -13.72 2.95
CA LYS A 22 3.00 -13.62 2.04
C LYS A 22 2.52 -12.19 1.80
N VAL A 23 3.26 -11.21 2.28
CA VAL A 23 2.94 -9.78 2.13
C VAL A 23 4.02 -9.11 1.31
N THR A 24 3.61 -8.43 0.25
CA THR A 24 4.51 -7.68 -0.63
C THR A 24 4.17 -6.19 -0.58
N ALA A 25 5.19 -5.37 -0.40
CA ALA A 25 5.10 -3.91 -0.47
C ALA A 25 5.70 -3.40 -1.78
N TYR A 26 4.99 -2.48 -2.44
CA TYR A 26 5.38 -1.83 -3.70
C TYR A 26 5.51 -0.33 -3.46
N GLY A 27 6.57 0.26 -3.91
CA GLY A 27 6.88 1.65 -3.64
C GLY A 27 8.09 1.78 -2.69
N PRO A 28 8.10 2.79 -1.82
CA PRO A 28 7.10 3.84 -1.72
C PRO A 28 7.13 4.85 -2.87
N GLY A 29 6.00 5.54 -3.06
CA GLY A 29 5.88 6.71 -3.87
C GLY A 29 5.72 7.97 -3.02
N GLU A 30 5.98 9.13 -3.61
CA GLU A 30 5.83 10.43 -2.96
C GLU A 30 4.85 11.29 -3.75
N ILE A 31 3.95 11.96 -3.04
CA ILE A 31 3.12 13.03 -3.58
C ILE A 31 3.86 14.35 -3.31
N ALA A 32 4.39 14.96 -4.36
CA ALA A 32 5.07 16.23 -4.28
C ALA A 32 4.15 17.36 -4.80
N PRO A 33 3.52 18.16 -3.91
CA PRO A 33 2.66 19.27 -4.31
C PRO A 33 3.47 20.29 -5.09
N LYS A 34 2.93 20.80 -6.21
CA LYS A 34 3.54 21.90 -7.00
C LYS A 34 3.25 23.27 -6.42
N HIS A 35 2.27 23.37 -5.52
CA HIS A 35 1.83 24.62 -4.88
C HIS A 35 1.82 24.46 -3.36
N ASP A 36 1.99 25.59 -2.64
CA ASP A 36 2.05 25.61 -1.16
C ASP A 36 0.75 25.17 -0.47
N PHE A 37 -0.36 25.12 -1.21
CA PHE A 37 -1.64 24.62 -0.75
C PHE A 37 -2.11 23.46 -1.64
N TYR A 38 -2.06 22.25 -1.11
CA TYR A 38 -2.57 21.04 -1.74
C TYR A 38 -3.94 20.73 -1.13
N ASP A 39 -4.97 21.36 -1.68
CA ASP A 39 -6.35 21.13 -1.27
C ASP A 39 -6.99 19.95 -2.04
N TYR A 40 -8.26 19.66 -1.69
CA TYR A 40 -9.02 18.57 -2.31
C TYR A 40 -9.16 18.75 -3.84
N ASP A 41 -9.29 19.99 -4.32
CA ASP A 41 -9.44 20.26 -5.75
C ASP A 41 -8.13 20.02 -6.51
N ALA A 42 -6.99 20.35 -5.93
CA ALA A 42 -5.68 20.02 -6.48
C ALA A 42 -5.40 18.50 -6.51
N LYS A 43 -5.98 17.74 -5.57
CA LYS A 43 -5.82 16.29 -5.49
C LYS A 43 -6.62 15.51 -6.54
N TYR A 44 -7.77 15.99 -6.95
CA TYR A 44 -8.71 15.22 -7.79
C TYR A 44 -9.08 15.87 -9.12
N ASN A 45 -8.97 17.18 -9.23
CA ASN A 45 -9.46 17.95 -10.36
C ASN A 45 -8.35 18.64 -11.18
N ASP A 46 -7.14 18.78 -10.64
CA ASP A 46 -6.00 19.40 -11.33
C ASP A 46 -4.97 18.32 -11.73
N PRO A 47 -4.85 17.99 -13.04
CA PRO A 47 -3.83 17.06 -13.54
C PRO A 47 -2.40 17.51 -13.25
N ASP A 48 -2.19 18.78 -12.98
CA ASP A 48 -0.89 19.42 -12.71
C ASP A 48 -0.67 19.73 -11.21
N GLY A 49 -1.60 19.39 -10.32
CA GLY A 49 -1.58 19.78 -8.92
C GLY A 49 -0.45 19.15 -8.08
N ALA A 50 0.03 17.97 -8.45
CA ALA A 50 1.14 17.30 -7.78
C ALA A 50 1.93 16.39 -8.72
N ASP A 51 3.23 16.28 -8.49
CA ASP A 51 4.07 15.27 -9.12
C ASP A 51 4.04 13.97 -8.30
N LEU A 52 3.84 12.86 -9.01
CA LEU A 52 3.92 11.51 -8.43
C LEU A 52 5.31 10.96 -8.68
N LEU A 53 6.14 10.91 -7.65
CA LEU A 53 7.50 10.39 -7.73
C LEU A 53 7.50 8.90 -7.32
N ILE A 54 7.73 7.99 -8.25
CA ILE A 54 7.78 6.54 -8.00
C ILE A 54 9.07 5.97 -8.61
N PRO A 55 10.02 5.48 -7.81
CA PRO A 55 10.05 5.52 -6.34
C PRO A 55 10.15 6.94 -5.78
N ALA A 56 9.80 7.09 -4.50
CA ALA A 56 10.01 8.34 -3.76
C ALA A 56 11.49 8.74 -3.77
N ASN A 57 11.77 10.04 -3.80
CA ASN A 57 13.14 10.54 -3.76
C ASN A 57 13.71 10.49 -2.34
N LEU A 58 14.06 9.27 -1.90
CA LEU A 58 14.61 8.94 -0.58
C LEU A 58 15.82 8.00 -0.73
N PRO A 59 16.73 7.97 0.25
CA PRO A 59 17.78 6.96 0.34
C PRO A 59 17.20 5.53 0.41
N GLU A 60 17.93 4.53 -0.13
CA GLU A 60 17.42 3.14 -0.21
C GLU A 60 17.10 2.53 1.15
N ASP A 61 17.88 2.84 2.17
CA ASP A 61 17.62 2.40 3.54
C ASP A 61 16.29 2.92 4.09
N LYS A 62 15.94 4.17 3.76
CA LYS A 62 14.65 4.76 4.13
C LYS A 62 13.49 4.17 3.31
N LEU A 63 13.70 3.88 2.03
CA LEU A 63 12.71 3.19 1.20
C LEU A 63 12.40 1.79 1.76
N GLU A 64 13.42 1.04 2.20
CA GLU A 64 13.25 -0.28 2.78
C GLU A 64 12.61 -0.24 4.18
N GLU A 65 12.97 0.77 5.00
CA GLU A 65 12.29 1.02 6.27
C GLU A 65 10.79 1.20 6.08
N ILE A 66 10.38 2.02 5.11
CA ILE A 66 8.96 2.29 4.81
C ILE A 66 8.25 1.02 4.32
N ARG A 67 8.87 0.25 3.41
CA ARG A 67 8.31 -1.04 2.94
C ARG A 67 8.08 -2.01 4.11
N THR A 68 9.07 -2.10 4.99
CA THR A 68 8.99 -2.97 6.17
C THR A 68 7.87 -2.54 7.12
N LEU A 69 7.78 -1.24 7.44
CA LEU A 69 6.73 -0.72 8.31
C LEU A 69 5.34 -0.86 7.69
N ALA A 70 5.21 -0.66 6.37
CA ALA A 70 3.94 -0.86 5.67
C ALA A 70 3.47 -2.32 5.75
N LYS A 71 4.36 -3.29 5.56
CA LYS A 71 4.06 -4.73 5.75
C LYS A 71 3.69 -5.03 7.20
N GLN A 72 4.41 -4.49 8.17
CA GLN A 72 4.11 -4.67 9.60
C GLN A 72 2.72 -4.13 9.95
N ALA A 73 2.38 -2.94 9.48
CA ALA A 73 1.07 -2.34 9.69
C ALA A 73 -0.06 -3.17 9.08
N PHE A 74 0.15 -3.67 7.85
CA PHE A 74 -0.79 -4.56 7.17
C PHE A 74 -1.07 -5.84 7.97
N VAL A 75 -0.02 -6.49 8.48
CA VAL A 75 -0.12 -7.70 9.28
C VAL A 75 -0.73 -7.43 10.66
N ALA A 76 -0.33 -6.35 11.32
CA ALA A 76 -0.82 -5.99 12.65
C ALA A 76 -2.32 -5.73 12.70
N LEU A 77 -2.91 -5.25 11.59
CA LEU A 77 -4.35 -5.04 11.45
C LEU A 77 -5.10 -6.23 10.82
N ASP A 78 -4.46 -7.37 10.65
CA ASP A 78 -5.03 -8.58 10.04
C ASP A 78 -5.65 -8.31 8.65
N LEU A 79 -4.99 -7.46 7.85
CA LEU A 79 -5.47 -7.10 6.52
C LEU A 79 -5.20 -8.23 5.52
N ASN A 80 -6.01 -8.24 4.46
CA ASN A 80 -5.90 -9.22 3.38
C ASN A 80 -6.28 -8.58 2.05
N GLY A 81 -5.65 -9.02 0.99
CA GLY A 81 -5.86 -8.51 -0.37
C GLY A 81 -4.97 -7.30 -0.63
N LEU A 82 -5.46 -6.11 -0.36
CA LEU A 82 -4.74 -4.87 -0.66
C LEU A 82 -4.94 -3.79 0.41
N SER A 83 -3.96 -2.91 0.53
CA SER A 83 -4.09 -1.62 1.21
C SER A 83 -3.03 -0.63 0.71
N ARG A 84 -3.27 0.66 0.91
CA ARG A 84 -2.25 1.70 0.80
C ARG A 84 -1.96 2.21 2.21
N VAL A 85 -0.69 2.21 2.55
CA VAL A 85 -0.21 2.71 3.84
C VAL A 85 0.45 4.04 3.61
N ASP A 86 -0.05 5.07 4.26
CA ASP A 86 0.33 6.45 4.05
C ASP A 86 1.15 6.96 5.23
N PHE A 87 2.24 7.65 4.93
CA PHE A 87 3.22 8.14 5.90
C PHE A 87 3.49 9.62 5.69
N PHE A 88 3.88 10.30 6.76
CA PHE A 88 4.52 11.59 6.70
C PHE A 88 5.99 11.51 7.07
N ILE A 89 6.82 12.29 6.38
CA ILE A 89 8.19 12.55 6.78
C ILE A 89 8.32 14.04 7.14
N ASP A 90 8.72 14.32 8.38
CA ASP A 90 9.01 15.68 8.80
C ASP A 90 10.22 16.24 8.04
N LYS A 91 10.09 17.44 7.50
CA LYS A 91 11.13 18.06 6.66
C LYS A 91 12.39 18.45 7.44
N ASN A 92 12.26 18.70 8.75
CA ASN A 92 13.36 19.20 9.59
C ASN A 92 14.08 18.06 10.33
N THR A 93 13.31 17.08 10.84
CA THR A 93 13.85 15.98 11.66
C THR A 93 14.09 14.71 10.87
N ASN A 94 13.50 14.57 9.67
CA ASN A 94 13.46 13.33 8.89
C ASN A 94 12.75 12.16 9.61
N GLU A 95 12.01 12.46 10.67
CA GLU A 95 11.22 11.44 11.38
C GLU A 95 10.05 10.97 10.51
N LEU A 96 9.80 9.66 10.55
CA LEU A 96 8.74 8.98 9.82
C LEU A 96 7.54 8.75 10.74
N TYR A 97 6.36 9.14 10.27
CA TYR A 97 5.10 8.97 10.99
C TYR A 97 4.13 8.18 10.13
N LEU A 98 3.54 7.11 10.67
CA LEU A 98 2.40 6.44 10.07
C LEU A 98 1.20 7.37 10.19
N ASN A 99 0.57 7.70 9.06
CA ASN A 99 -0.61 8.55 9.01
C ASN A 99 -1.89 7.72 9.02
N GLU A 100 -2.12 6.97 7.95
CA GLU A 100 -3.35 6.17 7.80
C GLU A 100 -3.10 4.90 7.00
N ILE A 101 -4.05 3.96 7.10
CA ILE A 101 -4.09 2.75 6.27
C ILE A 101 -5.42 2.73 5.53
N ASN A 102 -5.33 2.88 4.21
CA ASN A 102 -6.48 2.89 3.33
C ASN A 102 -6.72 1.47 2.79
N THR A 103 -7.75 0.80 3.30
CA THR A 103 -8.08 -0.59 2.94
C THR A 103 -8.86 -0.71 1.63
N MET A 104 -9.31 0.39 1.04
CA MET A 104 -9.93 0.47 -0.28
C MET A 104 -9.34 1.65 -1.07
N PRO A 105 -8.05 1.60 -1.42
CA PRO A 105 -7.41 2.68 -2.15
C PRO A 105 -8.02 2.85 -3.55
N GLY A 106 -7.83 4.03 -4.13
CA GLY A 106 -8.21 4.26 -5.53
C GLY A 106 -7.59 3.20 -6.43
N PHE A 107 -8.40 2.62 -7.33
CA PHE A 107 -8.02 1.49 -8.19
C PHE A 107 -8.31 1.79 -9.66
N THR A 108 -7.87 2.97 -10.12
CA THR A 108 -7.90 3.36 -11.54
C THR A 108 -6.47 3.44 -12.07
N GLN A 109 -6.31 3.46 -13.39
CA GLN A 109 -4.98 3.55 -14.02
C GLN A 109 -4.16 4.78 -13.59
N ILE A 110 -4.83 5.84 -13.13
CA ILE A 110 -4.16 7.06 -12.64
C ILE A 110 -3.89 7.03 -11.14
N SER A 111 -4.47 6.08 -10.40
CA SER A 111 -4.32 5.98 -8.95
C SER A 111 -2.91 5.53 -8.53
N MET A 112 -2.42 6.07 -7.41
CA MET A 112 -1.09 5.74 -6.88
C MET A 112 -0.90 4.25 -6.61
N PHE A 113 -1.93 3.57 -6.06
CA PHE A 113 -1.83 2.16 -5.71
C PHE A 113 -1.41 1.28 -6.90
N PRO A 114 -2.14 1.23 -8.03
CA PRO A 114 -1.73 0.43 -9.18
C PRO A 114 -0.46 0.97 -9.86
N LYS A 115 -0.22 2.29 -9.89
CA LYS A 115 1.02 2.85 -10.45
C LYS A 115 2.26 2.40 -9.70
N MET A 116 2.23 2.32 -8.37
CA MET A 116 3.34 1.77 -7.58
C MET A 116 3.53 0.29 -7.90
N CYS A 117 2.46 -0.51 -7.95
CA CYS A 117 2.53 -1.92 -8.31
C CYS A 117 3.19 -2.11 -9.69
N GLU A 118 2.74 -1.37 -10.70
CA GLU A 118 3.27 -1.43 -12.07
C GLU A 118 4.74 -1.06 -12.13
N LYS A 119 5.15 0.01 -11.47
CA LYS A 119 6.54 0.47 -11.43
C LYS A 119 7.48 -0.57 -10.81
N PHE A 120 6.97 -1.39 -9.91
CA PHE A 120 7.70 -2.48 -9.24
C PHE A 120 7.45 -3.86 -9.88
N GLY A 121 6.96 -3.90 -11.12
CA GLY A 121 6.91 -5.10 -11.96
C GLY A 121 5.59 -5.87 -11.90
N LEU A 122 4.56 -5.35 -11.24
CA LEU A 122 3.23 -5.96 -11.19
C LEU A 122 2.24 -5.09 -11.99
N ASP A 123 2.04 -5.38 -13.27
CA ASP A 123 1.11 -4.67 -14.14
C ASP A 123 -0.35 -4.80 -13.67
N PHE A 124 -1.24 -3.97 -14.22
CA PHE A 124 -2.62 -3.88 -13.77
C PHE A 124 -3.42 -5.19 -13.95
N GLU A 125 -3.18 -5.94 -15.03
CA GLU A 125 -3.82 -7.24 -15.25
C GLU A 125 -3.33 -8.27 -14.23
N SER A 126 -2.02 -8.37 -14.06
CA SER A 126 -1.38 -9.26 -13.08
C SER A 126 -1.80 -8.93 -11.65
N LEU A 127 -1.88 -7.65 -11.29
CA LEU A 127 -2.39 -7.18 -10.00
C LEU A 127 -3.84 -7.63 -9.78
N THR A 128 -4.71 -7.44 -10.77
CA THR A 128 -6.11 -7.84 -10.68
C THR A 128 -6.24 -9.35 -10.50
N ASN A 129 -5.51 -10.14 -11.28
CA ASN A 129 -5.49 -11.59 -11.18
C ASN A 129 -4.94 -12.07 -9.83
N LEU A 130 -3.90 -11.40 -9.29
CA LEU A 130 -3.36 -11.67 -7.97
C LEU A 130 -4.42 -11.48 -6.89
N LEU A 131 -5.12 -10.34 -6.89
CA LEU A 131 -6.14 -10.03 -5.88
C LEU A 131 -7.32 -11.01 -5.94
N ILE A 132 -7.78 -11.40 -7.13
CA ILE A 132 -8.82 -12.42 -7.31
C ILE A 132 -8.35 -13.76 -6.76
N SER A 133 -7.13 -14.19 -7.08
CA SER A 133 -6.58 -15.47 -6.61
C SER A 133 -6.41 -15.48 -5.08
N GLN A 134 -5.97 -14.39 -4.48
CA GLN A 134 -5.88 -14.23 -3.03
C GLN A 134 -7.26 -14.30 -2.36
N ALA A 135 -8.27 -13.64 -2.93
CA ALA A 135 -9.65 -13.69 -2.43
C ALA A 135 -10.22 -15.11 -2.47
N LEU A 136 -10.01 -15.84 -3.58
CA LEU A 136 -10.43 -17.23 -3.71
C LEU A 136 -9.72 -18.18 -2.73
N ALA A 137 -8.42 -17.98 -2.52
CA ALA A 137 -7.63 -18.75 -1.56
C ALA A 137 -8.14 -18.51 -0.13
N ARG A 138 -8.38 -17.25 0.25
CA ARG A 138 -8.95 -16.90 1.55
C ARG A 138 -10.35 -17.49 1.74
N PHE A 139 -11.22 -17.39 0.75
CA PHE A 139 -12.55 -17.96 0.80
C PHE A 139 -12.53 -19.48 1.05
N LYS A 140 -11.64 -20.21 0.35
CA LYS A 140 -11.48 -21.65 0.53
C LYS A 140 -11.02 -22.00 1.95
N SER A 141 -10.08 -21.26 2.50
CA SER A 141 -9.56 -21.49 3.85
C SER A 141 -10.62 -21.18 4.93
N THR A 142 -11.37 -20.08 4.79
CA THR A 142 -12.45 -19.72 5.72
C THR A 142 -13.60 -20.73 5.73
N ARG A 143 -13.98 -21.28 4.56
CA ARG A 143 -15.05 -22.32 4.47
C ARG A 143 -14.72 -23.60 5.22
N ASN A 144 -13.45 -23.91 5.41
CA ASN A 144 -13.01 -25.13 6.10
C ASN A 144 -12.96 -24.97 7.62
N LEU A 145 -13.19 -23.76 8.15
CA LEU A 145 -13.31 -23.55 9.58
C LEU A 145 -14.58 -24.22 10.09
N LYS A 146 -14.42 -25.21 10.98
CA LYS A 146 -15.55 -25.82 11.67
C LYS A 146 -16.15 -24.82 12.63
N THR A 147 -17.32 -24.29 12.31
CA THR A 147 -18.12 -23.42 13.19
C THR A 147 -19.07 -24.25 14.08
N SER A 148 -18.63 -25.43 14.55
CA SER A 148 -19.44 -26.20 15.51
C SER A 148 -19.29 -25.55 16.90
N ARG A 149 -20.45 -25.17 17.46
CA ARG A 149 -20.61 -25.00 18.90
C ARG A 149 -20.52 -26.35 19.57
#